data_caa49b67d8c46cd1c5b9c33c09c7fdbf
#
_entry.id   caa49b67d8c46cd1c5b9c33c09c7fdbf
#
_cell.length_a   1.000
_cell.length_b   1.000
_cell.length_c   1.000
_cell.angle_alpha   90.00
_cell.angle_beta   90.00
_cell.angle_gamma   90.00
#
_symmetry.space_group_name_H-M   'P 1'
#
loop_
_entity.id
_entity.type
_entity.pdbx_description
1 polymer ?
#
loop_
_entity_poly.entity_id
_entity_poly.type
_entity_poly.pdbx_seq_one_letter_code
_entity_poly.pdbx_strand_id
1 'polypeptide(L)'
;MYIHEFTIRNFMIHKATSIQLSPITVLVGPNGGGKSALFDALLNFSMLARGSIRQAFGSYPYSYTATKYRASANIARVGFDVVMSRSREHPEKLHYTINYTQQGVADPGNPTFQIFKESLRDNGTILTPGSGQAL
;
A
#
# COMPACT_ATOMS: atom_id res chain seq x y z
N MET A 1 -6.05 -14.55 8.11
CA MET A 1 -4.82 -13.76 7.97
C MET A 1 -4.95 -12.54 8.85
N TYR A 2 -3.92 -12.22 9.62
CA TYR A 2 -3.89 -11.13 10.59
C TYR A 2 -2.78 -10.16 10.20
N ILE A 3 -3.09 -8.86 10.13
CA ILE A 3 -2.09 -7.81 9.91
C ILE A 3 -1.60 -7.37 11.28
N HIS A 4 -0.28 -7.39 11.48
CA HIS A 4 0.38 -6.97 12.73
C HIS A 4 0.95 -5.56 12.61
N GLU A 5 1.50 -5.24 11.45
CA GLU A 5 2.08 -3.93 11.16
C GLU A 5 1.70 -3.50 9.76
N PHE A 6 1.35 -2.24 9.62
CA PHE A 6 1.04 -1.63 8.34
C PHE A 6 1.78 -0.31 8.21
N THR A 7 2.68 -0.25 7.23
CA THR A 7 3.44 0.94 6.92
C THR A 7 3.02 1.48 5.55
N ILE A 8 2.72 2.75 5.51
CA ILE A 8 2.34 3.49 4.29
C ILE A 8 3.38 4.56 3.98
N ARG A 9 3.68 4.73 2.68
CA ARG A 9 4.61 5.76 2.18
C ARG A 9 3.99 6.52 1.03
N ASN A 10 4.13 7.85 1.11
CA ASN A 10 3.69 8.80 0.08
C ASN A 10 2.22 8.65 -0.32
N PHE A 11 1.36 8.39 0.64
CA PHE A 11 -0.08 8.20 0.45
C PHE A 11 -0.86 9.32 1.12
N MET A 12 -1.65 10.07 0.36
CA MET A 12 -2.46 11.22 0.81
C MET A 12 -1.63 12.22 1.64
N ILE A 13 -1.86 12.28 2.95
CA ILE A 13 -1.13 13.15 3.88
C ILE A 13 0.05 12.43 4.57
N HIS A 14 0.16 11.11 4.40
CA HIS A 14 1.20 10.31 5.02
C HIS A 14 2.44 10.26 4.13
N LYS A 15 3.52 10.91 4.56
CA LYS A 15 4.83 10.76 3.93
C LYS A 15 5.44 9.39 4.24
N ALA A 16 5.45 9.04 5.52
CA ALA A 16 5.80 7.72 6.03
C ALA A 16 5.12 7.55 7.39
N THR A 17 4.28 6.53 7.51
CA THR A 17 3.56 6.24 8.75
C THR A 17 3.50 4.74 8.93
N SER A 18 3.92 4.26 10.09
CA SER A 18 3.80 2.87 10.51
C SER A 18 2.88 2.76 11.72
N ILE A 19 2.01 1.77 11.68
CA ILE A 19 1.11 1.44 12.79
C ILE A 19 1.21 -0.04 13.14
N GLN A 20 1.18 -0.29 14.45
CA GLN A 20 1.00 -1.64 14.98
C GLN A 20 -0.49 -1.90 15.14
N LEU A 21 -0.93 -3.04 14.62
CA LEU A 21 -2.33 -3.45 14.69
C LEU A 21 -2.49 -4.62 15.67
N SER A 22 -3.44 -4.47 16.56
CA SER A 22 -3.91 -5.49 17.48
C SER A 22 -5.36 -5.89 17.15
N PRO A 23 -5.93 -6.93 17.76
CA PRO A 23 -7.30 -7.34 17.50
C PRO A 23 -8.34 -6.23 17.61
N ILE A 24 -8.05 -5.26 18.49
CA ILE A 24 -8.82 -4.00 18.59
C ILE A 24 -7.78 -2.87 18.61
N THR A 25 -7.86 -1.99 17.62
CA THR A 25 -7.01 -0.81 17.50
C THR A 25 -7.89 0.42 17.39
N VAL A 26 -7.71 1.38 18.29
CA VAL A 26 -8.48 2.63 18.30
C VAL A 26 -7.58 3.77 17.83
N LEU A 27 -8.05 4.51 16.82
CA LEU A 27 -7.37 5.68 16.29
C LEU A 27 -8.01 6.95 16.85
N VAL A 28 -7.25 7.70 17.62
CA VAL A 28 -7.68 8.98 18.21
C VAL A 28 -6.80 10.11 17.70
N GLY A 29 -7.40 11.26 17.44
CA GLY A 29 -6.66 12.43 16.98
C GLY A 29 -7.59 13.49 16.37
N PRO A 30 -7.04 14.69 16.06
CA PRO A 30 -7.83 15.80 15.51
C PRO A 30 -8.40 15.48 14.12
N ASN A 31 -9.41 16.26 13.72
CA ASN A 31 -9.89 16.25 12.35
C ASN A 31 -8.77 16.66 11.40
N GLY A 32 -8.63 15.98 10.26
CA GLY A 32 -7.52 16.19 9.34
C GLY A 32 -6.21 15.48 9.73
N GLY A 33 -6.13 14.82 10.88
CA GLY A 33 -4.94 14.10 11.35
C GLY A 33 -4.61 12.78 10.61
N GLY A 34 -5.28 12.49 9.50
CA GLY A 34 -4.95 11.34 8.64
C GLY A 34 -5.64 10.03 8.98
N LYS A 35 -6.54 10.00 9.97
CA LYS A 35 -7.25 8.77 10.34
C LYS A 35 -8.00 8.14 9.16
N SER A 36 -8.77 8.93 8.43
CA SER A 36 -9.50 8.46 7.25
C SER A 36 -8.53 8.02 6.14
N ALA A 37 -7.46 8.76 5.91
CA ALA A 37 -6.44 8.39 4.93
C ALA A 37 -5.75 7.06 5.25
N LEU A 38 -5.62 6.72 6.54
CA LEU A 38 -5.12 5.42 6.96
C LEU A 38 -6.11 4.29 6.62
N PHE A 39 -7.41 4.50 6.85
CA PHE A 39 -8.44 3.53 6.45
C PHE A 39 -8.49 3.37 4.93
N ASP A 40 -8.38 4.47 4.19
CA ASP A 40 -8.30 4.43 2.72
C ASP A 40 -7.07 3.65 2.24
N ALA A 41 -5.93 3.79 2.92
CA ALA A 41 -4.72 3.02 2.61
C ALA A 41 -4.93 1.51 2.84
N LEU A 42 -5.54 1.12 3.96
CA LEU A 42 -5.89 -0.28 4.25
C LEU A 42 -6.87 -0.85 3.22
N LEU A 43 -7.88 -0.06 2.83
CA LEU A 43 -8.86 -0.45 1.82
C LEU A 43 -8.17 -0.65 0.46
N ASN A 44 -7.33 0.30 0.02
CA ASN A 44 -6.57 0.19 -1.22
C ASN A 44 -5.64 -1.03 -1.21
N PHE A 45 -4.95 -1.28 -0.10
CA PHE A 45 -4.15 -2.48 0.06
C PHE A 45 -5.00 -3.75 -0.07
N SER A 46 -6.19 -3.78 0.52
CA SER A 46 -7.10 -4.93 0.39
C SER A 46 -7.57 -5.17 -1.05
N MET A 47 -7.72 -4.10 -1.82
CA MET A 47 -8.07 -4.20 -3.26
C MET A 47 -6.92 -4.76 -4.09
N LEU A 48 -5.66 -4.42 -3.76
CA LEU A 48 -4.48 -5.04 -4.37
C LEU A 48 -4.42 -6.55 -4.14
N ALA A 49 -4.84 -7.01 -2.97
CA ALA A 49 -4.86 -8.44 -2.66
C ALA A 49 -5.94 -9.23 -3.43
N ARG A 50 -6.91 -8.54 -4.03
CA ARG A 50 -8.04 -9.16 -4.76
C ARG A 50 -7.98 -8.97 -6.26
N GLY A 51 -7.14 -8.05 -6.74
CA GLY A 51 -7.11 -7.69 -8.15
C GLY A 51 -5.81 -7.03 -8.58
N SER A 52 -5.84 -6.40 -9.74
CA SER A 52 -4.67 -5.72 -10.28
C SER A 52 -4.48 -4.33 -9.65
N ILE A 53 -3.25 -3.81 -9.72
CA ILE A 53 -2.93 -2.43 -9.31
C ILE A 53 -3.79 -1.40 -10.04
N ARG A 54 -4.15 -1.67 -11.29
CA ARG A 54 -5.06 -0.82 -12.08
C ARG A 54 -6.45 -0.77 -11.48
N GLN A 55 -6.98 -1.88 -11.02
CA GLN A 55 -8.29 -1.93 -10.34
C GLN A 55 -8.27 -1.18 -9.01
N ALA A 56 -7.16 -1.28 -8.26
CA ALA A 56 -7.02 -0.64 -6.97
C ALA A 56 -6.85 0.90 -7.09
N PHE A 57 -6.15 1.40 -8.12
CA PHE A 57 -5.73 2.81 -8.21
C PHE A 57 -6.05 3.49 -9.55
N GLY A 58 -6.74 2.81 -10.44
CA GLY A 58 -7.04 3.32 -11.78
C GLY A 58 -8.19 4.32 -11.85
N SER A 59 -9.06 4.38 -10.84
CA SER A 59 -10.28 5.19 -10.88
C SER A 59 -10.50 5.99 -9.60
N TYR A 60 -11.24 7.10 -9.74
CA TYR A 60 -11.69 7.90 -8.60
C TYR A 60 -12.61 7.06 -7.67
N PRO A 61 -12.54 7.25 -6.33
CA PRO A 61 -11.75 8.23 -5.59
C PRO A 61 -10.30 7.81 -5.32
N TYR A 62 -9.92 6.59 -5.63
CA TYR A 62 -8.62 6.01 -5.28
C TYR A 62 -7.59 6.09 -6.41
N SER A 63 -7.78 6.98 -7.39
CA SER A 63 -6.79 7.19 -8.43
C SER A 63 -5.42 7.58 -7.83
N TYR A 64 -4.35 7.18 -8.48
CA TYR A 64 -2.99 7.51 -8.03
C TYR A 64 -2.82 9.00 -7.76
N THR A 65 -3.39 9.88 -8.61
CA THR A 65 -3.31 11.33 -8.48
C THR A 65 -4.00 11.85 -7.21
N ALA A 66 -5.10 11.21 -6.81
CA ALA A 66 -5.82 11.56 -5.59
C ALA A 66 -5.14 11.00 -4.32
N THR A 67 -4.47 9.87 -4.44
CA THR A 67 -3.90 9.14 -3.30
C THR A 67 -2.42 9.43 -3.05
N LYS A 68 -1.66 9.91 -4.05
CA LYS A 68 -0.24 10.25 -3.85
C LYS A 68 -0.07 11.40 -2.85
N TYR A 69 1.06 11.39 -2.12
CA TYR A 69 1.41 12.47 -1.20
C TYR A 69 1.63 13.80 -1.93
N ARG A 70 0.84 14.82 -1.57
CA ARG A 70 0.77 16.10 -2.31
C ARG A 70 2.04 16.97 -2.21
N ALA A 71 2.77 16.87 -1.10
CA ALA A 71 3.97 17.69 -0.90
C ALA A 71 5.21 17.16 -1.65
N SER A 72 5.10 16.04 -2.33
CA SER A 72 6.18 15.51 -3.17
C SER A 72 6.09 16.12 -4.58
N ALA A 73 7.00 17.02 -4.91
CA ALA A 73 7.04 17.71 -6.21
C ALA A 73 7.40 16.75 -7.37
N ASN A 74 8.09 15.66 -7.10
CA ASN A 74 8.54 14.68 -8.09
C ASN A 74 7.93 13.30 -7.81
N ILE A 75 7.99 12.43 -8.80
CA ILE A 75 7.43 11.08 -8.87
C ILE A 75 7.51 10.37 -7.50
N ALA A 76 6.53 10.63 -6.65
CA ALA A 76 6.44 9.98 -5.35
C ALA A 76 5.97 8.54 -5.58
N ARG A 77 6.81 7.58 -5.25
CA ARG A 77 6.39 6.18 -5.23
C ARG A 77 5.47 5.98 -4.03
N VAL A 78 4.25 5.57 -4.30
CA VAL A 78 3.36 5.09 -3.24
C VAL A 78 3.81 3.70 -2.83
N GLY A 79 3.82 3.42 -1.54
CA GLY A 79 4.28 2.14 -1.04
C GLY A 79 3.51 1.65 0.17
N PHE A 80 3.38 0.33 0.23
CA PHE A 80 2.87 -0.40 1.39
C PHE A 80 3.89 -1.45 1.82
N ASP A 81 4.16 -1.51 3.13
CA ASP A 81 4.88 -2.63 3.75
C ASP A 81 3.97 -3.21 4.83
N VAL A 82 3.75 -4.50 4.77
CA VAL A 82 2.78 -5.18 5.64
C VAL A 82 3.41 -6.41 6.28
N VAL A 83 3.31 -6.49 7.59
CA VAL A 83 3.65 -7.68 8.35
C VAL A 83 2.37 -8.38 8.76
N MET A 84 2.22 -9.62 8.37
CA MET A 84 1.00 -10.41 8.60
C MET A 84 1.35 -11.84 9.01
N SER A 85 0.37 -12.56 9.56
CA SER A 85 0.47 -13.99 9.83
C SER A 85 -0.78 -14.73 9.37
N ARG A 86 -0.66 -16.04 9.16
CA ARG A 86 -1.78 -16.90 8.78
C ARG A 86 -2.74 -17.13 9.94
N SER A 87 -2.22 -17.21 11.15
CA SER A 87 -2.94 -17.43 12.40
C SER A 87 -2.43 -16.49 13.49
N ARG A 88 -3.24 -16.28 14.54
CA ARG A 88 -2.79 -15.56 15.75
C ARG A 88 -1.73 -16.31 16.54
N GLU A 89 -1.79 -17.65 16.50
CA GLU A 89 -0.98 -18.55 17.31
C GLU A 89 0.34 -18.93 16.64
N HIS A 90 0.46 -18.74 15.32
CA HIS A 90 1.67 -19.06 14.57
C HIS A 90 2.59 -17.85 14.45
N PRO A 91 3.86 -17.97 14.91
CA PRO A 91 4.83 -16.87 14.88
C PRO A 91 5.35 -16.56 13.46
N GLU A 92 5.03 -17.40 12.48
CA GLU A 92 5.46 -17.22 11.09
C GLU A 92 4.90 -15.94 10.51
N LYS A 93 5.80 -14.99 10.26
CA LYS A 93 5.46 -13.67 9.73
C LYS A 93 5.71 -13.62 8.24
N LEU A 94 4.67 -13.28 7.50
CA LEU A 94 4.74 -12.91 6.11
C LEU A 94 5.01 -11.40 6.01
N HIS A 95 6.02 -11.02 5.26
CA HIS A 95 6.32 -9.62 4.95
C HIS A 95 6.01 -9.37 3.49
N TYR A 96 5.05 -8.50 3.23
CA TYR A 96 4.72 -8.05 1.89
C TYR A 96 5.12 -6.59 1.71
N THR A 97 5.82 -6.30 0.62
CA THR A 97 6.19 -4.94 0.22
C THR A 97 5.79 -4.71 -1.21
N ILE A 98 5.13 -3.57 -1.49
CA ILE A 98 4.90 -3.07 -2.84
C ILE A 98 5.21 -1.58 -2.91
N ASN A 99 5.91 -1.15 -3.98
CA ASN A 99 6.13 0.25 -4.31
C ASN A 99 5.83 0.47 -5.79
N TYR A 100 4.99 1.44 -6.10
CA TYR A 100 4.55 1.71 -7.45
C TYR A 100 4.41 3.21 -7.73
N THR A 101 4.39 3.57 -9.01
CA THR A 101 4.04 4.90 -9.51
C THR A 101 3.18 4.78 -10.76
N GLN A 102 2.42 5.82 -11.07
CA GLN A 102 1.76 5.92 -12.37
C GLN A 102 2.75 6.46 -13.39
N GLN A 103 2.87 5.81 -14.53
CA GLN A 103 3.63 6.29 -15.67
C GLN A 103 2.74 7.15 -16.57
N GLY A 104 3.12 8.43 -16.74
CA GLY A 104 2.52 9.32 -17.73
C GLY A 104 1.01 9.55 -17.58
N VAL A 105 0.50 10.47 -18.35
CA VAL A 105 -0.95 10.77 -18.51
C VAL A 105 -1.34 10.50 -19.96
N ALA A 106 -0.87 9.39 -20.50
CA ALA A 106 -1.12 9.08 -21.92
C ALA A 106 -2.62 8.84 -22.22
N ASP A 107 -3.34 8.26 -21.27
CA ASP A 107 -4.77 8.03 -21.36
C ASP A 107 -5.39 8.09 -19.96
N PRO A 108 -6.20 9.12 -19.64
CA PRO A 108 -6.89 9.23 -18.35
C PRO A 108 -7.81 8.04 -18.04
N GLY A 109 -8.32 7.36 -19.08
CA GLY A 109 -9.18 6.18 -18.94
C GLY A 109 -8.41 4.87 -18.76
N ASN A 110 -7.09 4.88 -19.00
CA ASN A 110 -6.28 3.66 -18.96
C ASN A 110 -4.90 3.92 -18.34
N PRO A 111 -4.82 4.22 -17.03
CA PRO A 111 -3.54 4.53 -16.39
C PRO A 111 -2.59 3.34 -16.41
N THR A 112 -1.34 3.60 -16.75
CA THR A 112 -0.25 2.64 -16.70
C THR A 112 0.50 2.80 -15.38
N PHE A 113 0.77 1.70 -14.70
CA PHE A 113 1.52 1.67 -13.45
C PHE A 113 2.86 0.97 -13.64
N GLN A 114 3.89 1.50 -13.01
CA GLN A 114 5.19 0.85 -12.88
C GLN A 114 5.38 0.39 -11.45
N ILE A 115 5.60 -0.91 -11.28
CA ILE A 115 5.98 -1.51 -10.00
C ILE A 115 7.49 -1.45 -9.89
N PHE A 116 8.01 -0.74 -8.90
CA PHE A 116 9.45 -0.65 -8.64
C PHE A 116 9.94 -1.76 -7.73
N LYS A 117 9.09 -2.21 -6.83
CA LYS A 117 9.40 -3.27 -5.89
C LYS A 117 8.12 -3.97 -5.51
N GLU A 118 8.14 -5.27 -5.64
CA GLU A 118 7.15 -6.16 -5.07
C GLU A 118 7.88 -7.37 -4.48
N SER A 119 7.60 -7.70 -3.25
CA SER A 119 8.17 -8.89 -2.62
C SER A 119 7.25 -9.43 -1.55
N LEU A 120 7.12 -10.74 -1.54
CA LEU A 120 6.54 -11.50 -0.44
C LEU A 120 7.64 -12.35 0.17
N ARG A 121 7.82 -12.27 1.47
CA ARG A 121 8.81 -13.05 2.22
C ARG A 121 8.12 -13.83 3.33
N ASP A 122 8.53 -15.07 3.46
CA ASP A 122 8.15 -15.95 4.58
C ASP A 122 9.40 -16.26 5.39
N ASN A 123 9.43 -15.85 6.65
CA ASN A 123 10.60 -16.00 7.55
C ASN A 123 11.93 -15.61 6.88
N GLY A 124 11.93 -14.53 6.09
CA GLY A 124 13.10 -14.03 5.38
C GLY A 124 13.32 -14.63 3.99
N THR A 125 12.68 -15.74 3.63
CA THR A 125 12.76 -16.35 2.30
C THR A 125 11.85 -15.60 1.32
N ILE A 126 12.39 -15.20 0.16
CA ILE A 126 11.60 -14.51 -0.88
C ILE A 126 10.75 -15.54 -1.62
N LEU A 127 9.43 -15.34 -1.60
CA LEU A 127 8.46 -16.22 -2.27
C LEU A 127 8.06 -15.69 -3.67
N THR A 128 8.28 -14.40 -3.95
CA THR A 128 8.02 -13.79 -5.25
C THR A 128 9.29 -13.18 -5.81
N PRO A 129 9.58 -13.36 -7.11
CA PRO A 129 10.71 -12.68 -7.73
C PRO A 129 10.52 -11.17 -7.62
N GLY A 130 11.50 -10.50 -7.04
CA GLY A 130 11.48 -9.05 -6.88
C GLY A 130 11.72 -8.37 -8.22
N SER A 131 10.96 -7.33 -8.46
CA SER A 131 11.16 -6.21 -9.40
C SER A 131 11.47 -6.50 -10.87
N GLY A 132 10.66 -5.97 -11.76
CA GLY A 132 10.99 -5.70 -13.16
C GLY A 132 10.09 -6.23 -14.24
N GLN A 133 8.98 -6.87 -13.93
CA GLN A 133 8.00 -7.19 -14.97
C GLN A 133 6.75 -6.32 -14.80
N ALA A 134 6.48 -5.49 -15.80
CA ALA A 134 5.19 -4.85 -15.98
C ALA A 134 4.15 -5.96 -16.19
N LEU A 135 3.15 -6.02 -15.32
CA LEU A 135 1.92 -6.78 -15.54
C LEU A 135 0.90 -5.91 -16.26
#